data_1316f6ab67d3414412453ba95401894a
#
_entry.id   1316f6ab67d3414412453ba95401894a
#
_cell.length_a   1.000
_cell.length_b   1.000
_cell.length_c   1.000
_cell.angle_alpha   90.00
_cell.angle_beta   90.00
_cell.angle_gamma   90.00
#
_symmetry.space_group_name_H-M   'P 1'
#
loop_
_entity.id
_entity.type
_entity.pdbx_description
1 polymer ?
#
loop_
_entity_poly.entity_id
_entity_poly.type
_entity_poly.pdbx_seq_one_letter_code
_entity_poly.pdbx_strand_id
1 'polypeptide(L)'
;MSDETALPTLMTAMVLTGHGGYEQLCYRTDFPRPSPLAGEVLIRVGAAGINNTDINTRIGWYSNSAAEDGSVTDGSWTGEALGFPRVQGADVCGRVVALGQGVDPARLGQRVLVQACLVSLRQGLLDVWLGSERDGGFAQYVSVPSADAHRINSALSDAELASFPCSYATAENLLTRSGVKAGERVLITGATGGVGSAAVQLAKRRGAEVLAVVSPQKIADCAVLGADRLISRDQPLLEAVGENTIDVIIDVVGGQDWPDLLEVLKPRGRYAVSGAIAGPMVSLDLRKLYLKDLTLFGCTAQEEGVFE
;
A
#
# COMPACT_ATOMS: atom_id res chain seq x y z
N MET A 1 -35.97 10.50 -23.24
CA MET A 1 -34.79 11.37 -22.93
C MET A 1 -34.76 11.47 -21.43
N SER A 2 -33.99 10.61 -20.81
CA SER A 2 -33.80 10.60 -19.35
C SER A 2 -32.98 11.81 -18.97
N ASP A 3 -33.50 12.58 -18.04
CA ASP A 3 -32.87 13.70 -17.36
C ASP A 3 -31.47 13.28 -16.91
N GLU A 4 -30.41 13.78 -17.59
CA GLU A 4 -29.05 13.69 -17.11
C GLU A 4 -28.99 14.52 -15.84
N THR A 5 -29.27 13.87 -14.70
CA THR A 5 -29.20 14.54 -13.39
C THR A 5 -27.79 15.10 -13.23
N ALA A 6 -27.71 16.44 -13.30
CA ALA A 6 -26.45 17.18 -13.12
C ALA A 6 -25.76 16.68 -11.83
N LEU A 7 -24.46 16.38 -11.92
CA LEU A 7 -23.68 15.94 -10.75
C LEU A 7 -23.76 16.99 -9.65
N PRO A 8 -23.92 16.61 -8.37
CA PRO A 8 -24.04 17.55 -7.27
C PRO A 8 -22.75 18.38 -7.13
N THR A 9 -22.87 19.61 -6.66
CA THR A 9 -21.72 20.51 -6.40
C THR A 9 -21.05 20.18 -5.07
N LEU A 10 -21.77 19.56 -4.13
CA LEU A 10 -21.31 19.14 -2.83
C LEU A 10 -21.40 17.61 -2.72
N MET A 11 -20.58 17.04 -1.86
CA MET A 11 -20.52 15.59 -1.60
C MET A 11 -20.36 15.28 -0.13
N THR A 12 -20.62 14.03 0.22
CA THR A 12 -20.24 13.49 1.52
C THR A 12 -18.80 12.98 1.47
N ALA A 13 -18.02 13.33 2.51
CA ALA A 13 -16.63 12.90 2.67
C ALA A 13 -16.26 12.74 4.15
N MET A 14 -15.31 11.84 4.42
CA MET A 14 -14.58 11.79 5.68
C MET A 14 -13.33 12.64 5.54
N VAL A 15 -13.26 13.73 6.29
CA VAL A 15 -12.23 14.76 6.15
C VAL A 15 -11.28 14.72 7.33
N LEU A 16 -10.00 14.60 7.08
CA LEU A 16 -8.94 14.73 8.07
C LEU A 16 -8.59 16.21 8.24
N THR A 17 -8.65 16.72 9.49
CA THR A 17 -8.45 18.14 9.81
C THR A 17 -7.09 18.45 10.40
N GLY A 18 -6.31 17.42 10.76
CA GLY A 18 -4.98 17.54 11.34
C GLY A 18 -4.43 16.16 11.67
N HIS A 19 -3.16 16.08 12.06
CA HIS A 19 -2.61 14.84 12.64
C HIS A 19 -3.18 14.61 14.04
N GLY A 20 -3.43 13.33 14.40
CA GLY A 20 -3.93 12.97 15.74
C GLY A 20 -4.77 11.71 15.77
N GLY A 21 -5.66 11.64 16.76
CA GLY A 21 -6.59 10.54 16.96
C GLY A 21 -7.83 10.61 16.07
N TYR A 22 -8.87 9.90 16.47
CA TYR A 22 -10.13 9.87 15.68
C TYR A 22 -10.88 11.20 15.71
N GLU A 23 -10.60 12.08 16.66
CA GLU A 23 -11.13 13.45 16.75
C GLU A 23 -10.76 14.31 15.54
N GLN A 24 -9.71 13.95 14.81
CA GLN A 24 -9.31 14.62 13.59
C GLN A 24 -10.11 14.19 12.35
N LEU A 25 -10.94 13.15 12.46
CA LEU A 25 -11.80 12.68 11.38
C LEU A 25 -13.18 13.33 11.48
N CYS A 26 -13.52 14.16 10.50
CA CYS A 26 -14.77 14.90 10.43
C CYS A 26 -15.65 14.38 9.28
N TYR A 27 -16.82 13.83 9.61
CA TYR A 27 -17.81 13.45 8.59
C TYR A 27 -18.55 14.70 8.11
N ARG A 28 -18.39 15.02 6.80
CA ARG A 28 -18.96 16.21 6.16
C ARG A 28 -19.94 15.78 5.07
N THR A 29 -21.09 16.42 5.00
CA THR A 29 -22.10 16.23 3.94
C THR A 29 -22.14 17.38 2.95
N ASP A 30 -21.34 18.39 3.20
CA ASP A 30 -21.25 19.66 2.48
C ASP A 30 -19.84 19.94 1.92
N PHE A 31 -19.04 18.88 1.71
CA PHE A 31 -17.69 19.02 1.16
C PHE A 31 -17.76 19.29 -0.35
N PRO A 32 -16.97 20.23 -0.89
CA PRO A 32 -16.96 20.49 -2.32
C PRO A 32 -16.59 19.26 -3.14
N ARG A 33 -17.43 18.88 -4.10
CA ARG A 33 -17.10 17.83 -5.06
C ARG A 33 -15.99 18.32 -5.99
N PRO A 34 -14.90 17.57 -6.21
CA PRO A 34 -13.85 17.96 -7.15
C PRO A 34 -14.39 17.99 -8.58
N SER A 35 -13.80 18.84 -9.42
CA SER A 35 -13.98 18.84 -10.86
C SER A 35 -12.71 18.31 -11.51
N PRO A 36 -12.80 17.40 -12.49
CA PRO A 36 -11.62 16.84 -13.14
C PRO A 36 -10.89 17.93 -13.94
N LEU A 37 -9.58 18.02 -13.74
CA LEU A 37 -8.69 18.88 -14.53
C LEU A 37 -8.44 18.27 -15.91
N ALA A 38 -7.70 18.98 -16.77
CA ALA A 38 -7.26 18.42 -18.05
C ALA A 38 -6.46 17.11 -17.81
N GLY A 39 -6.82 16.06 -18.55
CA GLY A 39 -6.23 14.71 -18.39
C GLY A 39 -6.77 13.90 -17.23
N GLU A 40 -7.64 14.44 -16.37
CA GLU A 40 -8.22 13.72 -15.22
C GLU A 40 -9.62 13.15 -15.51
N VAL A 41 -10.01 12.18 -14.70
CA VAL A 41 -11.37 11.64 -14.65
C VAL A 41 -11.97 11.85 -13.26
N LEU A 42 -13.26 12.18 -13.20
CA LEU A 42 -14.05 12.16 -11.97
C LEU A 42 -14.65 10.76 -11.80
N ILE A 43 -14.37 10.15 -10.69
CA ILE A 43 -14.87 8.82 -10.33
C ILE A 43 -15.92 8.96 -9.24
N ARG A 44 -17.11 8.37 -9.46
CA ARG A 44 -18.05 8.10 -8.39
C ARG A 44 -17.55 6.85 -7.69
N VAL A 45 -17.14 7.01 -6.42
CA VAL A 45 -16.60 5.94 -5.59
C VAL A 45 -17.70 4.92 -5.28
N GLY A 46 -17.46 3.67 -5.63
CA GLY A 46 -18.31 2.53 -5.29
C GLY A 46 -17.89 1.89 -3.97
N ALA A 47 -16.57 1.81 -3.78
CA ALA A 47 -15.96 1.37 -2.53
C ALA A 47 -14.55 1.96 -2.38
N ALA A 48 -14.11 2.10 -1.12
CA ALA A 48 -12.76 2.49 -0.73
C ALA A 48 -12.25 1.55 0.37
N GLY A 49 -11.04 1.03 0.20
CA GLY A 49 -10.37 0.19 1.20
C GLY A 49 -9.69 1.04 2.27
N ILE A 50 -9.54 0.47 3.48
CA ILE A 50 -8.79 1.06 4.58
C ILE A 50 -7.46 0.31 4.73
N ASN A 51 -6.37 1.06 4.79
CA ASN A 51 -5.02 0.53 4.95
C ASN A 51 -4.30 1.12 6.16
N ASN A 52 -3.20 0.50 6.58
CA ASN A 52 -2.32 1.08 7.59
C ASN A 52 -1.79 2.45 7.17
N THR A 53 -1.62 2.70 5.88
CA THR A 53 -1.18 4.01 5.40
C THR A 53 -2.15 5.13 5.75
N ASP A 54 -3.46 4.89 5.74
CA ASP A 54 -4.46 5.89 6.15
C ASP A 54 -4.33 6.22 7.64
N ILE A 55 -4.09 5.19 8.48
CA ILE A 55 -3.85 5.36 9.92
C ILE A 55 -2.53 6.10 10.14
N ASN A 56 -1.48 5.67 9.48
CA ASN A 56 -0.13 6.23 9.60
C ASN A 56 -0.09 7.72 9.19
N THR A 57 -0.73 8.06 8.07
CA THR A 57 -0.86 9.45 7.62
C THR A 57 -1.61 10.29 8.66
N ARG A 58 -2.72 9.76 9.22
CA ARG A 58 -3.48 10.48 10.24
C ARG A 58 -2.67 10.75 11.50
N ILE A 59 -1.91 9.77 12.00
CA ILE A 59 -1.12 9.94 13.23
C ILE A 59 0.26 10.58 13.00
N GLY A 60 0.62 10.95 11.76
CA GLY A 60 1.91 11.55 11.43
C GLY A 60 3.09 10.58 11.48
N TRP A 61 2.87 9.27 11.30
CA TRP A 61 3.91 8.23 11.37
C TRP A 61 5.09 8.45 10.42
N TYR A 62 4.83 9.06 9.26
CA TYR A 62 5.85 9.26 8.23
C TYR A 62 6.74 10.49 8.47
N SER A 63 6.49 11.25 9.54
CA SER A 63 7.34 12.37 9.93
C SER A 63 8.71 11.90 10.41
N ASN A 64 9.76 12.51 9.87
CA ASN A 64 11.14 12.32 10.33
C ASN A 64 11.52 13.30 11.44
N SER A 65 10.71 14.34 11.66
CA SER A 65 10.93 15.38 12.66
C SER A 65 9.69 15.51 13.56
N ALA A 66 9.78 15.00 14.80
CA ALA A 66 8.91 15.49 15.84
C ALA A 66 9.54 16.81 16.33
N ALA A 67 8.84 17.95 16.16
CA ALA A 67 9.23 19.17 16.83
C ALA A 67 9.20 18.95 18.36
N GLU A 68 9.98 19.72 19.15
CA GLU A 68 10.05 19.58 20.61
C GLU A 68 8.67 19.71 21.29
N ASP A 69 7.72 20.37 20.63
CA ASP A 69 6.30 20.51 21.07
C ASP A 69 5.39 19.37 20.60
N GLY A 70 5.94 18.33 19.93
CA GLY A 70 5.16 17.21 19.41
C GLY A 70 4.41 17.49 18.10
N SER A 71 4.59 18.68 17.49
CA SER A 71 3.99 18.99 16.20
C SER A 71 4.72 18.24 15.06
N VAL A 72 3.96 17.75 14.09
CA VAL A 72 4.46 17.04 12.89
C VAL A 72 4.53 18.05 11.75
N THR A 73 5.73 18.29 11.24
CA THR A 73 5.97 19.30 10.20
C THR A 73 6.17 18.72 8.80
N ASP A 74 6.31 17.39 8.68
CA ASP A 74 6.71 16.68 7.44
C ASP A 74 6.02 15.31 7.30
N GLY A 75 4.74 15.20 7.66
CA GLY A 75 4.01 13.94 7.75
C GLY A 75 3.51 13.33 6.45
N SER A 76 3.92 13.85 5.28
CA SER A 76 3.58 13.27 3.97
C SER A 76 4.66 12.31 3.45
N TRP A 77 4.33 11.55 2.39
CA TRP A 77 5.26 10.66 1.71
C TRP A 77 6.40 11.41 1.01
N THR A 78 6.20 12.67 0.63
CA THR A 78 7.22 13.53 0.02
C THR A 78 8.19 14.13 1.05
N GLY A 79 7.91 14.00 2.35
CA GLY A 79 8.67 14.65 3.41
C GLY A 79 8.28 16.11 3.63
N GLU A 80 7.22 16.59 2.96
CA GLU A 80 6.63 17.92 3.17
C GLU A 80 5.47 17.84 4.16
N ALA A 81 5.06 19.00 4.68
CA ALA A 81 3.88 19.07 5.53
C ALA A 81 2.61 18.65 4.78
N LEU A 82 1.81 17.77 5.36
CA LEU A 82 0.51 17.42 4.79
C LEU A 82 -0.44 18.62 4.87
N GLY A 83 -1.02 19.01 3.73
CA GLY A 83 -2.03 20.08 3.68
C GLY A 83 -3.38 19.60 4.20
N PHE A 84 -3.95 20.32 5.18
CA PHE A 84 -5.30 20.08 5.70
C PHE A 84 -6.28 21.17 5.24
N PRO A 85 -7.59 20.88 5.08
CA PRO A 85 -8.22 19.57 5.26
C PRO A 85 -7.86 18.61 4.12
N ARG A 86 -7.83 17.28 4.43
CA ARG A 86 -7.49 16.21 3.48
C ARG A 86 -8.56 15.11 3.52
N VAL A 87 -9.03 14.67 2.35
CA VAL A 87 -9.80 13.43 2.22
C VAL A 87 -8.81 12.28 2.06
N GLN A 88 -8.82 11.33 3.00
CA GLN A 88 -7.96 10.15 2.93
C GLN A 88 -8.57 9.04 2.06
N GLY A 89 -7.94 7.86 2.02
CA GLY A 89 -8.37 6.68 1.28
C GLY A 89 -7.54 6.43 0.03
N ALA A 90 -6.52 5.57 0.17
CA ALA A 90 -5.62 5.20 -0.92
C ALA A 90 -6.26 4.24 -1.92
N ASP A 91 -7.20 3.43 -1.48
CA ASP A 91 -7.86 2.40 -2.28
C ASP A 91 -9.19 2.88 -2.83
N VAL A 92 -9.36 2.82 -4.14
CA VAL A 92 -10.61 3.23 -4.81
C VAL A 92 -11.00 2.25 -5.90
N CYS A 93 -12.22 1.74 -5.83
CA CYS A 93 -12.95 1.17 -6.96
C CYS A 93 -14.22 2.01 -7.22
N GLY A 94 -14.50 2.32 -8.48
CA GLY A 94 -15.67 3.12 -8.81
C GLY A 94 -15.93 3.22 -10.31
N ARG A 95 -16.76 4.20 -10.68
CA ARG A 95 -17.11 4.45 -12.09
C ARG A 95 -16.81 5.89 -12.50
N VAL A 96 -16.22 6.03 -13.67
CA VAL A 96 -15.98 7.34 -14.29
C VAL A 96 -17.32 8.00 -14.62
N VAL A 97 -17.56 9.20 -14.07
CA VAL A 97 -18.82 9.95 -14.24
C VAL A 97 -18.65 11.31 -14.91
N ALA A 98 -17.41 11.83 -14.98
CA ALA A 98 -17.08 13.02 -15.77
C ALA A 98 -15.62 12.97 -16.24
N LEU A 99 -15.32 13.71 -17.29
CA LEU A 99 -14.02 13.73 -17.96
C LEU A 99 -13.47 15.15 -17.98
N GLY A 100 -12.19 15.30 -17.69
CA GLY A 100 -11.45 16.53 -17.94
C GLY A 100 -11.11 16.69 -19.41
N GLN A 101 -10.66 17.88 -19.76
CA GLN A 101 -10.25 18.19 -21.14
C GLN A 101 -9.15 17.22 -21.62
N GLY A 102 -9.27 16.71 -22.85
CA GLY A 102 -8.29 15.83 -23.49
C GLY A 102 -8.41 14.34 -23.12
N VAL A 103 -9.34 13.96 -22.23
CA VAL A 103 -9.61 12.56 -21.92
C VAL A 103 -10.53 11.96 -23.00
N ASP A 104 -10.22 10.71 -23.41
CA ASP A 104 -11.04 9.96 -24.37
C ASP A 104 -12.49 9.81 -23.85
N PRO A 105 -13.52 10.22 -24.61
CA PRO A 105 -14.92 10.07 -24.26
C PRO A 105 -15.33 8.62 -23.92
N ALA A 106 -14.66 7.60 -24.47
CA ALA A 106 -14.90 6.20 -24.18
C ALA A 106 -14.60 5.79 -22.73
N ARG A 107 -13.95 6.66 -21.95
CA ARG A 107 -13.71 6.46 -20.51
C ARG A 107 -15.00 6.59 -19.68
N LEU A 108 -15.98 7.37 -20.16
CA LEU A 108 -17.22 7.59 -19.40
C LEU A 108 -17.96 6.29 -19.11
N GLY A 109 -18.39 6.11 -17.87
CA GLY A 109 -19.09 4.90 -17.41
C GLY A 109 -18.18 3.69 -17.13
N GLN A 110 -16.88 3.76 -17.46
CA GLN A 110 -15.96 2.66 -17.16
C GLN A 110 -15.87 2.41 -15.66
N ARG A 111 -15.84 1.13 -15.28
CA ARG A 111 -15.47 0.69 -13.95
C ARG A 111 -13.96 0.65 -13.85
N VAL A 112 -13.41 1.26 -12.80
CA VAL A 112 -11.97 1.44 -12.65
C VAL A 112 -11.50 1.10 -11.24
N LEU A 113 -10.24 0.63 -11.15
CA LEU A 113 -9.42 0.65 -9.95
C LEU A 113 -8.41 1.79 -10.08
N VAL A 114 -8.18 2.51 -8.99
CA VAL A 114 -7.21 3.60 -8.98
C VAL A 114 -5.89 3.12 -8.39
N GLN A 115 -4.80 3.37 -9.08
CA GLN A 115 -3.46 3.15 -8.57
C GLN A 115 -3.18 4.14 -7.44
N ALA A 116 -2.86 3.64 -6.23
CA ALA A 116 -2.67 4.48 -5.04
C ALA A 116 -1.45 5.41 -5.17
N CYS A 117 -0.36 4.93 -5.75
CA CYS A 117 0.79 5.73 -6.17
C CYS A 117 0.49 6.31 -7.55
N LEU A 118 0.17 7.61 -7.64
CA LEU A 118 -0.20 8.28 -8.89
C LEU A 118 1.06 8.54 -9.73
N VAL A 119 1.55 7.49 -10.39
CA VAL A 119 2.84 7.53 -11.13
C VAL A 119 2.83 8.55 -12.27
N SER A 120 1.66 8.85 -12.87
CA SER A 120 1.52 9.88 -13.89
C SER A 120 1.76 11.30 -13.37
N LEU A 121 1.71 11.52 -12.06
CA LEU A 121 2.00 12.80 -11.40
C LEU A 121 3.41 12.88 -10.81
N ARG A 122 4.21 11.83 -10.93
CA ARG A 122 5.58 11.80 -10.39
C ARG A 122 6.43 12.93 -10.96
N GLN A 123 7.11 13.66 -10.08
CA GLN A 123 8.05 14.71 -10.44
C GLN A 123 9.44 14.36 -9.93
N GLY A 124 10.30 13.90 -10.82
CA GLY A 124 11.62 13.40 -10.45
C GLY A 124 11.53 12.16 -9.56
N LEU A 125 11.96 12.27 -8.31
CA LEU A 125 11.91 11.18 -7.31
C LEU A 125 10.73 11.29 -6.35
N LEU A 126 9.88 12.31 -6.49
CA LEU A 126 8.74 12.54 -5.60
C LEU A 126 7.50 11.82 -6.12
N ASP A 127 6.99 10.89 -5.33
CA ASP A 127 5.75 10.20 -5.60
C ASP A 127 4.57 10.96 -5.02
N VAL A 128 3.44 10.94 -5.74
CA VAL A 128 2.17 11.52 -5.30
C VAL A 128 1.23 10.38 -4.92
N TRP A 129 0.73 10.40 -3.69
CA TRP A 129 -0.13 9.33 -3.18
C TRP A 129 -1.56 9.81 -2.96
N LEU A 130 -2.49 8.96 -3.39
CA LEU A 130 -3.91 9.15 -3.16
C LEU A 130 -4.22 9.03 -1.66
N GLY A 131 -4.96 10.00 -1.13
CA GLY A 131 -5.27 10.08 0.30
C GLY A 131 -4.18 10.72 1.18
N SER A 132 -3.06 11.15 0.56
CA SER A 132 -1.97 11.88 1.19
C SER A 132 -1.73 13.21 0.46
N GLU A 133 -0.88 13.26 -0.56
CA GLU A 133 -0.62 14.48 -1.36
C GLU A 133 -1.85 14.91 -2.18
N ARG A 134 -2.73 13.98 -2.53
CA ARG A 134 -4.01 14.22 -3.23
C ARG A 134 -5.16 13.67 -2.41
N ASP A 135 -6.35 14.29 -2.53
CA ASP A 135 -7.58 13.79 -1.92
C ASP A 135 -7.92 12.40 -2.45
N GLY A 136 -8.33 11.52 -1.53
CA GLY A 136 -8.55 10.10 -1.76
C GLY A 136 -10.01 9.68 -1.77
N GLY A 137 -10.21 8.37 -1.56
CA GLY A 137 -11.47 7.68 -1.78
C GLY A 137 -12.47 7.69 -0.62
N PHE A 138 -12.16 8.27 0.54
CA PHE A 138 -13.12 8.35 1.64
C PHE A 138 -14.16 9.45 1.41
N ALA A 139 -14.69 9.50 0.20
CA ALA A 139 -15.68 10.45 -0.29
C ALA A 139 -16.59 9.81 -1.36
N GLN A 140 -17.67 10.47 -1.70
CA GLN A 140 -18.54 10.01 -2.79
C GLN A 140 -17.90 10.15 -4.18
N TYR A 141 -16.98 11.10 -4.34
CA TYR A 141 -16.29 11.34 -5.60
C TYR A 141 -14.81 11.65 -5.37
N VAL A 142 -13.97 11.23 -6.31
CA VAL A 142 -12.54 11.54 -6.35
C VAL A 142 -12.13 11.89 -7.78
N SER A 143 -11.20 12.84 -7.94
CA SER A 143 -10.60 13.19 -9.25
C SER A 143 -9.16 12.70 -9.29
N VAL A 144 -8.80 11.94 -10.33
CA VAL A 144 -7.47 11.39 -10.52
C VAL A 144 -7.06 11.47 -11.99
N PRO A 145 -5.76 11.44 -12.31
CA PRO A 145 -5.32 11.31 -13.71
C PRO A 145 -5.96 10.08 -14.36
N SER A 146 -6.39 10.25 -15.63
CA SER A 146 -6.99 9.17 -16.40
C SER A 146 -6.04 7.98 -16.56
N ALA A 147 -4.74 8.21 -16.60
CA ALA A 147 -3.72 7.17 -16.72
C ALA A 147 -3.64 6.27 -15.46
N ASP A 148 -3.87 6.83 -14.27
CA ASP A 148 -3.81 6.09 -13.00
C ASP A 148 -5.16 5.43 -12.62
N ALA A 149 -6.20 5.58 -13.47
CA ALA A 149 -7.51 4.94 -13.32
C ALA A 149 -7.65 3.76 -14.28
N HIS A 150 -7.26 2.58 -13.85
CA HIS A 150 -7.19 1.37 -14.69
C HIS A 150 -8.56 0.73 -14.86
N ARG A 151 -8.99 0.53 -16.12
CA ARG A 151 -10.26 -0.14 -16.42
C ARG A 151 -10.21 -1.58 -15.91
N ILE A 152 -11.25 -1.99 -15.18
CA ILE A 152 -11.38 -3.36 -14.68
C ILE A 152 -12.66 -4.01 -15.21
N ASN A 153 -12.52 -5.26 -15.68
CA ASN A 153 -13.62 -6.15 -16.02
C ASN A 153 -13.52 -7.39 -15.13
N SER A 154 -14.32 -7.43 -14.07
CA SER A 154 -14.31 -8.50 -13.07
C SER A 154 -15.71 -8.73 -12.51
N ALA A 155 -16.00 -9.97 -12.13
CA ALA A 155 -17.22 -10.35 -11.43
C ALA A 155 -17.19 -9.97 -9.94
N LEU A 156 -16.03 -9.61 -9.39
CA LEU A 156 -15.90 -9.17 -8.00
C LEU A 156 -16.68 -7.87 -7.77
N SER A 157 -17.21 -7.69 -6.56
CA SER A 157 -17.85 -6.45 -6.12
C SER A 157 -16.88 -5.28 -6.07
N ASP A 158 -17.38 -4.05 -5.99
CA ASP A 158 -16.53 -2.86 -5.81
C ASP A 158 -15.75 -2.92 -4.48
N ALA A 159 -16.35 -3.49 -3.43
CA ALA A 159 -15.72 -3.66 -2.13
C ALA A 159 -14.55 -4.66 -2.18
N GLU A 160 -14.73 -5.80 -2.84
CA GLU A 160 -13.65 -6.76 -3.05
C GLU A 160 -12.52 -6.13 -3.88
N LEU A 161 -12.86 -5.47 -4.97
CA LEU A 161 -11.87 -4.81 -5.84
C LEU A 161 -11.13 -3.67 -5.12
N ALA A 162 -11.78 -2.89 -4.27
CA ALA A 162 -11.14 -1.83 -3.51
C ALA A 162 -10.16 -2.35 -2.43
N SER A 163 -10.07 -3.65 -2.19
CA SER A 163 -9.06 -4.22 -1.30
C SER A 163 -7.70 -4.49 -1.97
N PHE A 164 -7.61 -4.33 -3.29
CA PHE A 164 -6.41 -4.68 -4.05
C PHE A 164 -5.36 -3.55 -4.17
N PRO A 165 -5.71 -2.29 -4.50
CA PRO A 165 -4.74 -1.35 -5.03
C PRO A 165 -3.51 -1.14 -4.15
N CYS A 166 -3.67 -0.76 -2.90
CA CYS A 166 -2.56 -0.54 -1.99
C CYS A 166 -1.83 -1.85 -1.64
N SER A 167 -2.58 -2.87 -1.24
CA SER A 167 -2.00 -4.11 -0.71
C SER A 167 -1.27 -4.92 -1.77
N TYR A 168 -1.90 -5.16 -2.93
CA TYR A 168 -1.31 -5.97 -3.99
C TYR A 168 -0.21 -5.23 -4.73
N ALA A 169 -0.37 -3.93 -5.01
CA ALA A 169 0.70 -3.15 -5.64
C ALA A 169 1.95 -3.06 -4.76
N THR A 170 1.78 -2.90 -3.44
CA THR A 170 2.92 -2.94 -2.50
C THR A 170 3.60 -4.31 -2.49
N ALA A 171 2.82 -5.40 -2.45
CA ALA A 171 3.36 -6.75 -2.47
C ALA A 171 4.07 -7.06 -3.80
N GLU A 172 3.48 -6.69 -4.94
CA GLU A 172 4.07 -6.84 -6.27
C GLU A 172 5.40 -6.06 -6.38
N ASN A 173 5.41 -4.81 -5.90
CA ASN A 173 6.61 -3.99 -5.87
C ASN A 173 7.76 -4.61 -5.04
N LEU A 174 7.44 -5.14 -3.84
CA LEU A 174 8.40 -5.85 -2.99
C LEU A 174 9.01 -7.05 -3.71
N LEU A 175 8.17 -7.89 -4.32
CA LEU A 175 8.58 -9.12 -5.02
C LEU A 175 9.36 -8.82 -6.31
N THR A 176 8.97 -7.79 -7.05
CA THR A 176 9.64 -7.36 -8.29
C THR A 176 11.00 -6.76 -7.98
N ARG A 177 11.10 -5.81 -7.06
CA ARG A 177 12.36 -5.17 -6.70
C ARG A 177 13.36 -6.12 -6.06
N SER A 178 12.90 -7.06 -5.23
CA SER A 178 13.75 -8.12 -4.70
C SER A 178 14.03 -9.25 -5.70
N GLY A 179 13.39 -9.23 -6.87
CA GLY A 179 13.63 -10.16 -7.96
C GLY A 179 13.33 -11.61 -7.62
N VAL A 180 12.21 -11.88 -6.95
CA VAL A 180 11.76 -13.23 -6.57
C VAL A 180 11.56 -14.11 -7.81
N LYS A 181 12.14 -15.32 -7.79
CA LYS A 181 12.11 -16.29 -8.88
C LYS A 181 11.50 -17.62 -8.46
N ALA A 182 11.09 -18.41 -9.45
CA ALA A 182 10.64 -19.78 -9.23
C ALA A 182 11.73 -20.63 -8.56
N GLY A 183 11.31 -21.45 -7.59
CA GLY A 183 12.17 -22.34 -6.82
C GLY A 183 12.93 -21.69 -5.67
N GLU A 184 12.84 -20.35 -5.50
CA GLU A 184 13.41 -19.67 -4.34
C GLU A 184 12.54 -19.85 -3.09
N ARG A 185 13.17 -19.89 -1.92
CA ARG A 185 12.51 -19.89 -0.62
C ARG A 185 12.30 -18.46 -0.15
N VAL A 186 11.05 -18.08 -0.03
CA VAL A 186 10.63 -16.71 0.34
C VAL A 186 9.99 -16.73 1.73
N LEU A 187 10.58 -16.00 2.67
CA LEU A 187 10.00 -15.76 3.99
C LEU A 187 9.18 -14.47 3.96
N ILE A 188 7.93 -14.52 4.40
CA ILE A 188 7.03 -13.37 4.44
C ILE A 188 6.61 -13.11 5.89
N THR A 189 6.94 -11.94 6.43
CA THR A 189 6.46 -11.51 7.74
C THR A 189 5.09 -10.83 7.64
N GLY A 190 4.32 -10.84 8.74
CA GLY A 190 3.00 -10.23 8.74
C GLY A 190 2.04 -10.79 7.67
N ALA A 191 2.18 -12.09 7.37
CA ALA A 191 1.56 -12.76 6.23
C ALA A 191 0.01 -12.76 6.24
N THR A 192 -0.62 -12.41 7.35
CA THR A 192 -2.09 -12.29 7.48
C THR A 192 -2.63 -10.86 7.32
N GLY A 193 -1.74 -9.88 7.16
CA GLY A 193 -2.12 -8.49 6.80
C GLY A 193 -2.38 -8.34 5.31
N GLY A 194 -2.90 -7.19 4.88
CA GLY A 194 -3.22 -6.92 3.46
C GLY A 194 -2.03 -7.19 2.54
N VAL A 195 -0.89 -6.52 2.77
CA VAL A 195 0.32 -6.70 1.95
C VAL A 195 0.89 -8.11 2.09
N GLY A 196 0.98 -8.65 3.31
CA GLY A 196 1.55 -9.98 3.54
C GLY A 196 0.75 -11.09 2.85
N SER A 197 -0.58 -11.07 2.93
CA SER A 197 -1.44 -12.05 2.26
C SER A 197 -1.37 -11.97 0.73
N ALA A 198 -1.28 -10.75 0.19
CA ALA A 198 -1.03 -10.54 -1.23
C ALA A 198 0.35 -11.08 -1.64
N ALA A 199 1.39 -10.81 -0.84
CA ALA A 199 2.75 -11.29 -1.11
C ALA A 199 2.83 -12.82 -1.12
N VAL A 200 2.12 -13.52 -0.22
CA VAL A 200 2.02 -14.99 -0.22
C VAL A 200 1.48 -15.47 -1.57
N GLN A 201 0.32 -14.97 -1.99
CA GLN A 201 -0.33 -15.39 -3.23
C GLN A 201 0.52 -15.06 -4.47
N LEU A 202 1.09 -13.88 -4.53
CA LEU A 202 1.92 -13.43 -5.67
C LEU A 202 3.27 -14.16 -5.72
N ALA A 203 3.90 -14.48 -4.58
CA ALA A 203 5.11 -15.31 -4.53
C ALA A 203 4.82 -16.74 -4.98
N LYS A 204 3.69 -17.33 -4.55
CA LYS A 204 3.23 -18.65 -5.03
C LYS A 204 2.98 -18.63 -6.55
N ARG A 205 2.36 -17.59 -7.09
CA ARG A 205 2.16 -17.42 -8.53
C ARG A 205 3.48 -17.39 -9.29
N ARG A 206 4.56 -16.87 -8.69
CA ARG A 206 5.93 -16.89 -9.25
C ARG A 206 6.63 -18.26 -9.15
N GLY A 207 6.02 -19.23 -8.50
CA GLY A 207 6.59 -20.58 -8.29
C GLY A 207 7.60 -20.64 -7.15
N ALA A 208 7.57 -19.71 -6.20
CA ALA A 208 8.40 -19.75 -5.01
C ALA A 208 7.87 -20.75 -3.95
N GLU A 209 8.77 -21.28 -3.12
CA GLU A 209 8.44 -21.92 -1.85
C GLU A 209 8.22 -20.82 -0.80
N VAL A 210 7.01 -20.73 -0.26
CA VAL A 210 6.60 -19.63 0.63
C VAL A 210 6.50 -20.09 2.07
N LEU A 211 7.29 -19.45 2.94
CA LEU A 211 7.23 -19.57 4.39
C LEU A 211 6.57 -18.31 4.97
N ALA A 212 5.44 -18.45 5.64
CA ALA A 212 4.64 -17.34 6.14
C ALA A 212 4.70 -17.25 7.66
N VAL A 213 5.19 -16.11 8.19
CA VAL A 213 5.21 -15.84 9.64
C VAL A 213 3.88 -15.23 10.04
N VAL A 214 3.18 -15.89 10.95
CA VAL A 214 1.80 -15.56 11.34
C VAL A 214 1.61 -15.59 12.86
N SER A 215 0.60 -14.89 13.37
CA SER A 215 0.18 -15.09 14.75
C SER A 215 -0.53 -16.45 14.90
N PRO A 216 -0.40 -17.14 16.04
CA PRO A 216 -1.03 -18.44 16.27
C PRO A 216 -2.54 -18.44 15.98
N GLN A 217 -3.23 -17.34 16.32
CA GLN A 217 -4.67 -17.20 16.16
C GLN A 217 -5.12 -17.10 14.68
N LYS A 218 -4.19 -16.78 13.76
CA LYS A 218 -4.48 -16.57 12.34
C LYS A 218 -3.86 -17.65 11.43
N ILE A 219 -3.39 -18.74 11.98
CA ILE A 219 -2.80 -19.86 11.21
C ILE A 219 -3.82 -20.41 10.20
N ALA A 220 -5.06 -20.63 10.64
CA ALA A 220 -6.11 -21.17 9.77
C ALA A 220 -6.42 -20.23 8.60
N ASP A 221 -6.48 -18.93 8.85
CA ASP A 221 -6.74 -17.91 7.81
C ASP A 221 -5.62 -17.87 6.76
N CYS A 222 -4.38 -18.04 7.19
CA CYS A 222 -3.23 -18.02 6.30
C CYS A 222 -3.05 -19.31 5.48
N ALA A 223 -3.53 -20.44 5.99
CA ALA A 223 -3.43 -21.74 5.30
C ALA A 223 -4.12 -21.70 3.93
N VAL A 224 -5.25 -20.98 3.80
CA VAL A 224 -5.98 -20.86 2.53
C VAL A 224 -5.28 -20.01 1.47
N LEU A 225 -4.26 -19.23 1.85
CA LEU A 225 -3.50 -18.38 0.92
C LEU A 225 -2.45 -19.17 0.11
N GLY A 226 -2.22 -20.46 0.45
CA GLY A 226 -1.34 -21.35 -0.30
C GLY A 226 0.14 -21.27 0.09
N ALA A 227 0.48 -20.75 1.28
CA ALA A 227 1.84 -20.86 1.82
C ALA A 227 2.23 -22.33 2.04
N ASP A 228 3.48 -22.70 1.69
CA ASP A 228 3.97 -24.06 1.84
C ASP A 228 4.26 -24.40 3.31
N ARG A 229 4.61 -23.39 4.10
CA ARG A 229 4.84 -23.56 5.54
C ARG A 229 4.38 -22.34 6.32
N LEU A 230 3.67 -22.60 7.43
CA LEU A 230 3.26 -21.58 8.39
C LEU A 230 4.18 -21.63 9.61
N ILE A 231 4.69 -20.49 10.03
CA ILE A 231 5.58 -20.34 11.18
C ILE A 231 4.88 -19.42 12.18
N SER A 232 4.72 -19.89 13.41
CA SER A 232 4.21 -19.03 14.47
C SER A 232 5.24 -17.95 14.79
N ARG A 233 4.80 -16.69 14.86
CA ARG A 233 5.65 -15.58 15.30
C ARG A 233 6.15 -15.71 16.75
N ASP A 234 5.50 -16.57 17.54
CA ASP A 234 5.87 -16.82 18.94
C ASP A 234 6.98 -17.90 19.06
N GLN A 235 7.34 -18.55 17.94
CA GLN A 235 8.44 -19.49 17.85
C GLN A 235 9.72 -18.75 17.42
N PRO A 236 10.88 -19.02 18.05
CA PRO A 236 12.15 -18.46 17.60
C PRO A 236 12.40 -18.79 16.12
N LEU A 237 12.63 -17.76 15.31
CA LEU A 237 12.72 -17.90 13.85
C LEU A 237 13.85 -18.85 13.42
N LEU A 238 15.01 -18.74 14.08
CA LEU A 238 16.19 -19.58 13.78
C LEU A 238 15.92 -21.07 14.05
N GLU A 239 15.17 -21.39 15.10
CA GLU A 239 14.78 -22.77 15.38
C GLU A 239 13.76 -23.29 14.35
N ALA A 240 12.85 -22.41 13.93
CA ALA A 240 11.81 -22.75 12.97
C ALA A 240 12.36 -22.98 11.56
N VAL A 241 13.30 -22.15 11.11
CA VAL A 241 13.70 -22.07 9.71
C VAL A 241 15.14 -22.56 9.47
N GLY A 242 16.02 -22.33 10.43
CA GLY A 242 17.47 -22.60 10.35
C GLY A 242 18.23 -21.44 9.69
N GLU A 243 19.53 -21.35 10.00
CA GLU A 243 20.42 -20.37 9.42
C GLU A 243 20.67 -20.63 7.93
N ASN A 244 20.83 -19.55 7.16
CA ASN A 244 21.22 -19.60 5.74
C ASN A 244 20.30 -20.48 4.86
N THR A 245 18.99 -20.41 5.10
CA THR A 245 17.99 -21.25 4.40
C THR A 245 17.07 -20.48 3.47
N ILE A 246 16.98 -19.16 3.62
CA ILE A 246 16.03 -18.28 2.91
C ILE A 246 16.75 -17.49 1.80
N ASP A 247 16.18 -17.45 0.62
CA ASP A 247 16.70 -16.68 -0.51
C ASP A 247 16.24 -15.21 -0.47
N VAL A 248 14.96 -14.99 -0.13
CA VAL A 248 14.34 -13.65 -0.08
C VAL A 248 13.45 -13.50 1.14
N ILE A 249 13.53 -12.33 1.77
CA ILE A 249 12.60 -11.93 2.83
C ILE A 249 11.76 -10.75 2.34
N ILE A 250 10.44 -10.85 2.53
CA ILE A 250 9.47 -9.78 2.35
C ILE A 250 8.98 -9.38 3.74
N ASP A 251 9.35 -8.18 4.18
CA ASP A 251 9.07 -7.72 5.54
C ASP A 251 8.15 -6.49 5.55
N VAL A 252 7.12 -6.57 6.37
CA VAL A 252 6.19 -5.46 6.66
C VAL A 252 6.04 -5.24 8.18
N VAL A 253 6.92 -5.85 8.97
CA VAL A 253 6.84 -5.88 10.44
C VAL A 253 7.96 -5.09 11.10
N GLY A 254 9.22 -5.31 10.71
CA GLY A 254 10.38 -4.71 11.37
C GLY A 254 10.50 -5.13 12.84
N GLY A 255 10.93 -4.19 13.70
CA GLY A 255 10.97 -4.36 15.15
C GLY A 255 12.22 -5.07 15.68
N GLN A 256 12.16 -5.46 16.97
CA GLN A 256 13.34 -5.96 17.70
C GLN A 256 13.90 -7.30 17.20
N ASP A 257 13.05 -8.16 16.60
CA ASP A 257 13.45 -9.48 16.10
C ASP A 257 14.06 -9.41 14.68
N TRP A 258 14.19 -8.20 14.13
CA TRP A 258 14.75 -7.97 12.79
C TRP A 258 16.15 -8.58 12.57
N PRO A 259 17.10 -8.60 13.53
CA PRO A 259 18.40 -9.22 13.33
C PRO A 259 18.34 -10.70 12.95
N ASP A 260 17.35 -11.45 13.46
CA ASP A 260 17.17 -12.87 13.15
C ASP A 260 16.79 -13.10 11.68
N LEU A 261 16.15 -12.11 11.06
CA LEU A 261 15.83 -12.15 9.62
C LEU A 261 17.12 -12.24 8.78
N LEU A 262 18.19 -11.54 9.19
CA LEU A 262 19.47 -11.60 8.48
C LEU A 262 20.21 -12.92 8.68
N GLU A 263 19.99 -13.59 9.83
CA GLU A 263 20.60 -14.89 10.10
C GLU A 263 20.03 -15.99 9.21
N VAL A 264 18.72 -15.98 8.97
CA VAL A 264 18.09 -17.01 8.13
C VAL A 264 18.36 -16.79 6.63
N LEU A 265 18.76 -15.58 6.20
CA LEU A 265 19.15 -15.32 4.80
C LEU A 265 20.41 -16.09 4.42
N LYS A 266 20.38 -16.74 3.27
CA LYS A 266 21.57 -17.32 2.60
C LYS A 266 22.57 -16.23 2.24
N PRO A 267 23.85 -16.57 2.06
CA PRO A 267 24.77 -15.67 1.34
C PRO A 267 24.17 -15.22 0.00
N ARG A 268 24.27 -13.92 -0.30
CA ARG A 268 23.62 -13.22 -1.44
C ARG A 268 22.10 -13.18 -1.36
N GLY A 269 21.55 -13.43 -0.17
CA GLY A 269 20.12 -13.28 0.11
C GLY A 269 19.67 -11.82 0.00
N ARG A 270 18.36 -11.64 -0.18
CA ARG A 270 17.73 -10.33 -0.40
C ARG A 270 16.65 -10.08 0.63
N TYR A 271 16.64 -8.90 1.18
CA TYR A 271 15.64 -8.42 2.13
C TYR A 271 14.91 -7.21 1.53
N ALA A 272 13.60 -7.24 1.48
CA ALA A 272 12.77 -6.14 1.00
C ALA A 272 11.75 -5.72 2.06
N VAL A 273 11.68 -4.42 2.34
CA VAL A 273 10.82 -3.84 3.38
C VAL A 273 9.93 -2.73 2.83
N SER A 274 8.66 -2.71 3.27
CA SER A 274 7.70 -1.64 2.98
C SER A 274 6.82 -1.28 4.18
N GLY A 275 7.16 -1.77 5.37
CA GLY A 275 6.41 -1.48 6.59
C GLY A 275 7.19 -1.87 7.84
N ALA A 276 6.85 -1.26 8.98
CA ALA A 276 7.54 -1.46 10.24
C ALA A 276 6.57 -1.37 11.43
N ILE A 277 5.47 -2.14 11.39
CA ILE A 277 4.39 -2.04 12.38
C ILE A 277 4.83 -2.40 13.81
N ALA A 278 5.89 -3.22 13.96
CA ALA A 278 6.48 -3.56 15.26
C ALA A 278 7.59 -2.59 15.71
N GLY A 279 7.87 -1.56 14.91
CA GLY A 279 8.84 -0.51 15.18
C GLY A 279 9.83 -0.30 14.04
N PRO A 280 10.15 0.98 13.73
CA PRO A 280 11.00 1.32 12.59
C PRO A 280 12.51 1.25 12.91
N MET A 281 12.87 1.25 14.20
CA MET A 281 14.27 1.26 14.63
C MET A 281 14.78 -0.17 14.80
N VAL A 282 15.82 -0.53 14.04
CA VAL A 282 16.44 -1.86 14.05
C VAL A 282 17.95 -1.74 14.18
N SER A 283 18.61 -2.76 14.74
CA SER A 283 20.07 -2.82 14.85
C SER A 283 20.66 -3.67 13.73
N LEU A 284 21.63 -3.12 12.97
CA LEU A 284 22.32 -3.81 11.91
C LEU A 284 23.81 -4.02 12.25
N ASP A 285 24.24 -5.29 12.34
CA ASP A 285 25.67 -5.63 12.32
C ASP A 285 26.14 -5.62 10.84
N LEU A 286 26.92 -4.59 10.47
CA LEU A 286 27.42 -4.46 9.10
C LEU A 286 28.28 -5.65 8.64
N ARG A 287 28.91 -6.39 9.57
CA ARG A 287 29.68 -7.59 9.23
C ARG A 287 28.76 -8.68 8.62
N LYS A 288 27.56 -8.86 9.16
CA LYS A 288 26.57 -9.79 8.60
C LYS A 288 26.15 -9.38 7.20
N LEU A 289 25.95 -8.08 6.98
CA LEU A 289 25.60 -7.55 5.67
C LEU A 289 26.68 -7.85 4.61
N TYR A 290 27.95 -7.45 4.88
CA TYR A 290 28.99 -7.60 3.85
C TYR A 290 29.60 -9.00 3.78
N LEU A 291 29.68 -9.78 4.88
CA LEU A 291 30.22 -11.15 4.84
C LEU A 291 29.27 -12.14 4.16
N LYS A 292 27.98 -11.85 4.18
CA LYS A 292 26.99 -12.66 3.44
C LYS A 292 26.64 -12.06 2.07
N ASP A 293 27.23 -10.94 1.64
CA ASP A 293 26.86 -10.22 0.40
C ASP A 293 25.36 -9.96 0.30
N LEU A 294 24.70 -9.53 1.39
CA LEU A 294 23.26 -9.32 1.41
C LEU A 294 22.86 -8.03 0.67
N THR A 295 21.69 -8.04 0.06
CA THR A 295 21.07 -6.85 -0.53
C THR A 295 19.81 -6.47 0.23
N LEU A 296 19.71 -5.19 0.65
CA LEU A 296 18.55 -4.63 1.35
C LEU A 296 17.82 -3.64 0.45
N PHE A 297 16.51 -3.80 0.29
CA PHE A 297 15.64 -2.96 -0.53
C PHE A 297 14.62 -2.22 0.35
N GLY A 298 14.63 -0.88 0.35
CA GLY A 298 13.49 -0.08 0.79
C GLY A 298 12.50 0.06 -0.37
N CYS A 299 11.24 -0.29 -0.17
CA CYS A 299 10.26 -0.38 -1.25
C CYS A 299 9.02 0.47 -0.96
N THR A 300 9.00 1.72 -1.45
CA THR A 300 7.84 2.62 -1.41
C THR A 300 7.42 2.99 -2.82
N ALA A 301 8.32 3.64 -3.57
CA ALA A 301 8.08 4.05 -4.94
C ALA A 301 7.75 2.83 -5.82
N GLN A 302 6.66 2.92 -6.56
CA GLN A 302 6.23 1.88 -7.49
C GLN A 302 6.81 2.16 -8.87
N GLU A 303 7.38 1.13 -9.51
CA GLU A 303 7.82 1.21 -10.89
C GLU A 303 6.63 1.12 -11.86
N GLU A 304 6.82 1.62 -13.08
CA GLU A 304 5.83 1.44 -14.15
C GLU A 304 5.55 -0.05 -14.37
N GLY A 305 4.28 -0.40 -14.58
CA GLY A 305 3.85 -1.77 -14.79
C GLY A 305 3.63 -2.61 -13.52
N VAL A 306 3.97 -2.11 -12.33
CA VAL A 306 3.70 -2.84 -11.07
C VAL A 306 2.20 -3.04 -10.82
N PHE A 307 1.37 -2.10 -11.27
CA PHE A 307 -0.08 -2.14 -11.07
C PHE A 307 -0.82 -2.85 -12.22
N GLU A 308 -0.23 -3.01 -13.39
CA GLU A 308 -0.80 -3.68 -14.56
C GLU A 308 -0.68 -5.21 -14.49
#